data_108689982325bde5ba6ef3afbc6e136f
#
_entry.id   108689982325bde5ba6ef3afbc6e136f
#
_cell.length_a   1.000
_cell.length_b   1.000
_cell.length_c   1.000
_cell.angle_alpha   90.00
_cell.angle_beta   90.00
_cell.angle_gamma   90.00
#
_symmetry.space_group_name_H-M   'P 1'
#
loop_
_entity.id
_entity.type
_entity.pdbx_description
1 polymer ?
#
loop_
_entity_poly.entity_id
_entity_poly.type
_entity_poly.pdbx_seq_one_letter_code
_entity_poly.pdbx_strand_id
1 'polypeptide(L)'
;SEEAFVARMNQKAAELGMTATHFCNPTGLHDPEHVSTVRDMARLTEAALQNETFRKLFTTERYTVPATNCHPQGFTMHSTLLSQLDGTELHSGRILGGKTGYTGEAGLCLASLAEVKGREYILITAGAGGNHGTAPYHIEDAVTVYRRVSRGS
;
A
#
# COMPACT_ATOMS: atom_id res chain seq x y z
N SER A 1 -1.72 10.29 23.28
CA SER A 1 -3.08 10.40 22.73
C SER A 1 -3.06 10.28 21.21
N GLU A 2 -4.23 10.13 20.61
CA GLU A 2 -4.39 10.07 19.17
C GLU A 2 -3.95 11.40 18.52
N GLU A 3 -4.34 12.53 19.11
CA GLU A 3 -3.94 13.86 18.62
C GLU A 3 -2.41 14.03 18.57
N ALA A 4 -1.72 13.56 19.62
CA ALA A 4 -0.26 13.61 19.65
C ALA A 4 0.37 12.73 18.54
N PHE A 5 -0.25 11.60 18.23
CA PHE A 5 0.19 10.73 17.13
C PHE A 5 -0.05 11.37 15.78
N VAL A 6 -1.23 11.96 15.55
CA VAL A 6 -1.57 12.69 14.32
C VAL A 6 -0.63 13.88 14.12
N ALA A 7 -0.32 14.63 15.19
CA ALA A 7 0.67 15.71 15.12
C ALA A 7 2.05 15.20 14.66
N ARG A 8 2.47 14.02 15.13
CA ARG A 8 3.71 13.36 14.67
C ARG A 8 3.63 12.90 13.21
N MET A 9 2.46 12.42 12.75
CA MET A 9 2.26 12.07 11.34
C MET A 9 2.43 13.30 10.44
N ASN A 10 1.81 14.43 10.79
CA ASN A 10 1.91 15.69 10.04
C ASN A 10 3.33 16.28 10.10
N GLN A 11 4.02 16.20 11.24
CA GLN A 11 5.42 16.56 11.34
C GLN A 11 6.27 15.71 10.37
N LYS A 12 6.07 14.39 10.35
CA LYS A 12 6.79 13.50 9.43
C LYS A 12 6.48 13.81 7.97
N ALA A 13 5.23 14.10 7.64
CA ALA A 13 4.85 14.53 6.29
C ALA A 13 5.61 15.81 5.87
N ALA A 14 5.72 16.80 6.74
CA ALA A 14 6.50 18.01 6.48
C ALA A 14 8.00 17.72 6.30
N GLU A 15 8.60 16.87 7.15
CA GLU A 15 10.01 16.44 7.04
C GLU A 15 10.30 15.74 5.70
N LEU A 16 9.33 15.02 5.15
CA LEU A 16 9.42 14.32 3.86
C LEU A 16 9.06 15.22 2.66
N GLY A 17 8.72 16.49 2.88
CA GLY A 17 8.31 17.41 1.83
C GLY A 17 6.96 17.08 1.20
N MET A 18 6.05 16.47 1.96
CA MET A 18 4.68 16.13 1.54
C MET A 18 3.79 17.37 1.68
N THR A 19 3.96 18.34 0.80
CA THR A 19 3.35 19.70 0.93
C THR A 19 1.86 19.75 0.63
N ALA A 20 1.28 18.69 0.07
CA ALA A 20 -0.14 18.58 -0.25
C ALA A 20 -0.81 17.48 0.59
N THR A 21 -0.30 17.24 1.81
CA THR A 21 -0.80 16.19 2.70
C THR A 21 -1.14 16.77 4.07
N HIS A 22 -2.32 16.41 4.56
CA HIS A 22 -2.76 16.65 5.93
C HIS A 22 -3.47 15.42 6.48
N PHE A 23 -3.00 14.91 7.61
CA PHE A 23 -3.59 13.78 8.30
C PHE A 23 -4.45 14.26 9.48
N CYS A 24 -5.68 13.74 9.58
CA CYS A 24 -6.62 14.03 10.69
C CYS A 24 -6.74 12.85 11.67
N ASN A 25 -6.40 11.63 11.21
CA ASN A 25 -6.48 10.42 12.03
C ASN A 25 -5.42 9.40 11.57
N PRO A 26 -5.09 8.40 12.41
CA PRO A 26 -4.13 7.36 12.07
C PRO A 26 -4.75 6.17 11.31
N THR A 27 -6.06 6.13 11.17
CA THR A 27 -6.80 4.98 10.64
C THR A 27 -7.02 5.03 9.14
N GLY A 28 -6.97 6.22 8.53
CA GLY A 28 -7.31 6.45 7.13
C GLY A 28 -8.82 6.49 6.87
N LEU A 29 -9.64 6.58 7.91
CA LEU A 29 -11.07 6.83 7.75
C LEU A 29 -11.31 8.23 7.19
N HIS A 30 -12.40 8.37 6.42
CA HIS A 30 -12.70 9.62 5.75
C HIS A 30 -12.87 10.79 6.72
N ASP A 31 -12.23 11.88 6.39
CA ASP A 31 -12.40 13.20 6.96
C ASP A 31 -12.14 14.22 5.81
N PRO A 32 -12.96 15.27 5.65
CA PRO A 32 -12.80 16.24 4.55
C PRO A 32 -11.42 16.91 4.51
N GLU A 33 -10.75 17.02 5.66
CA GLU A 33 -9.42 17.60 5.77
C GLU A 33 -8.29 16.56 5.70
N HIS A 34 -8.63 15.26 5.69
CA HIS A 34 -7.66 14.17 5.56
C HIS A 34 -7.29 13.97 4.08
N VAL A 35 -6.33 14.73 3.62
CA VAL A 35 -5.96 14.80 2.21
C VAL A 35 -4.53 14.44 1.93
N SER A 36 -4.26 13.91 0.75
CA SER A 36 -2.92 13.63 0.25
C SER A 36 -2.91 13.61 -1.27
N THR A 37 -1.73 13.36 -1.85
CA THR A 37 -1.54 13.11 -3.27
C THR A 37 -0.78 11.81 -3.48
N VAL A 38 -0.94 11.18 -4.65
CA VAL A 38 -0.16 9.98 -5.01
C VAL A 38 1.35 10.25 -4.99
N ARG A 39 1.77 11.47 -5.29
CA ARG A 39 3.18 11.89 -5.21
C ARG A 39 3.70 11.90 -3.78
N ASP A 40 2.94 12.47 -2.85
CA ASP A 40 3.31 12.53 -1.45
C ASP A 40 3.29 11.13 -0.82
N MET A 41 2.30 10.31 -1.18
CA MET A 41 2.25 8.92 -0.74
C MET A 41 3.42 8.09 -1.29
N ALA A 42 3.93 8.39 -2.49
CA ALA A 42 5.14 7.76 -3.01
C ALA A 42 6.37 8.13 -2.16
N ARG A 43 6.54 9.41 -1.77
CA ARG A 43 7.61 9.85 -0.85
C ARG A 43 7.53 9.17 0.50
N LEU A 44 6.32 9.08 1.06
CA LEU A 44 6.09 8.37 2.32
C LEU A 44 6.48 6.89 2.21
N THR A 45 6.04 6.23 1.15
CA THR A 45 6.33 4.82 0.91
C THR A 45 7.82 4.58 0.72
N GLU A 46 8.51 5.43 -0.04
CA GLU A 46 9.96 5.38 -0.22
C GLU A 46 10.70 5.50 1.12
N ALA A 47 10.34 6.47 1.94
CA ALA A 47 10.93 6.66 3.26
C ALA A 47 10.63 5.47 4.21
N ALA A 48 9.39 4.96 4.19
CA ALA A 48 8.98 3.84 5.02
C ALA A 48 9.71 2.54 4.65
N LEU A 49 9.97 2.30 3.38
CA LEU A 49 10.70 1.12 2.88
C LEU A 49 12.18 1.09 3.30
N GLN A 50 12.76 2.19 3.80
CA GLN A 50 14.09 2.19 4.42
C GLN A 50 14.08 1.53 5.81
N ASN A 51 12.92 1.39 6.44
CA ASN A 51 12.77 0.65 7.68
C ASN A 51 12.58 -0.84 7.39
N GLU A 52 13.50 -1.68 7.86
CA GLU A 52 13.49 -3.12 7.60
C GLU A 52 12.23 -3.82 8.10
N THR A 53 11.70 -3.40 9.26
CA THR A 53 10.47 -3.97 9.81
C THR A 53 9.26 -3.61 8.94
N PHE A 54 9.15 -2.34 8.52
CA PHE A 54 8.10 -1.93 7.60
C PHE A 54 8.20 -2.70 6.28
N ARG A 55 9.40 -2.75 5.69
CA ARG A 55 9.65 -3.47 4.45
C ARG A 55 9.23 -4.93 4.55
N LYS A 56 9.63 -5.63 5.62
CA LYS A 56 9.24 -7.00 5.89
C LYS A 56 7.72 -7.16 5.94
N LEU A 57 7.01 -6.31 6.69
CA LEU A 57 5.55 -6.35 6.78
C LEU A 57 4.88 -6.07 5.43
N PHE A 58 5.39 -5.07 4.69
CA PHE A 58 4.83 -4.63 3.41
C PHE A 58 4.96 -5.70 2.31
N THR A 59 5.99 -6.55 2.40
CA THR A 59 6.28 -7.62 1.41
C THR A 59 5.91 -9.03 1.90
N THR A 60 5.33 -9.17 3.10
CA THR A 60 4.90 -10.47 3.62
C THR A 60 3.59 -10.89 2.96
N GLU A 61 3.60 -12.02 2.26
CA GLU A 61 2.42 -12.58 1.61
C GLU A 61 1.42 -13.14 2.62
N ARG A 62 1.91 -13.91 3.59
CA ARG A 62 1.09 -14.51 4.64
C ARG A 62 1.85 -14.58 5.96
N TYR A 63 1.12 -14.49 7.05
CA TYR A 63 1.66 -14.68 8.39
C TYR A 63 0.70 -15.49 9.25
N THR A 64 1.21 -16.58 9.84
CA THR A 64 0.42 -17.44 10.74
C THR A 64 0.75 -17.08 12.20
N VAL A 65 -0.26 -16.64 12.92
CA VAL A 65 -0.22 -16.44 14.37
C VAL A 65 -0.44 -17.81 15.03
N PRO A 66 0.47 -18.26 15.92
CA PRO A 66 0.27 -19.50 16.63
C PRO A 66 -0.91 -19.42 17.59
N ALA A 67 -1.27 -20.56 18.16
CA ALA A 67 -2.35 -20.64 19.16
C ALA A 67 -2.13 -19.66 20.33
N THR A 68 -3.17 -18.97 20.70
CA THR A 68 -3.25 -18.07 21.87
C THR A 68 -4.45 -18.41 22.72
N ASN A 69 -4.59 -17.78 23.89
CA ASN A 69 -5.78 -17.94 24.74
C ASN A 69 -7.07 -17.47 24.07
N CYS A 70 -7.00 -16.46 23.19
CA CYS A 70 -8.15 -15.93 22.43
C CYS A 70 -8.39 -16.67 21.11
N HIS A 71 -7.34 -17.27 20.55
CA HIS A 71 -7.38 -18.02 19.30
C HIS A 71 -6.68 -19.38 19.46
N PRO A 72 -7.38 -20.39 20.07
CA PRO A 72 -6.76 -21.66 20.43
C PRO A 72 -6.20 -22.47 19.25
N GLN A 73 -6.66 -22.18 18.03
CA GLN A 73 -6.17 -22.82 16.80
C GLN A 73 -5.19 -21.94 16.02
N GLY A 74 -4.87 -20.74 16.54
CA GLY A 74 -4.17 -19.72 15.77
C GLY A 74 -5.00 -19.19 14.60
N PHE A 75 -4.40 -18.35 13.77
CA PHE A 75 -5.01 -17.88 12.52
C PHE A 75 -3.94 -17.39 11.54
N THR A 76 -4.27 -17.39 10.25
CA THR A 76 -3.37 -16.91 9.21
C THR A 76 -3.94 -15.64 8.57
N MET A 77 -3.10 -14.60 8.48
CA MET A 77 -3.37 -13.38 7.73
C MET A 77 -2.72 -13.47 6.36
N HIS A 78 -3.37 -12.90 5.36
CA HIS A 78 -2.88 -12.83 3.99
C HIS A 78 -2.80 -11.38 3.52
N SER A 79 -1.80 -11.08 2.69
CA SER A 79 -1.75 -9.82 1.96
C SER A 79 -2.89 -9.77 0.94
N THR A 80 -3.76 -8.77 1.02
CA THR A 80 -4.86 -8.60 0.07
C THR A 80 -4.35 -8.43 -1.37
N LEU A 81 -3.23 -7.74 -1.56
CA LEU A 81 -2.61 -7.59 -2.88
C LEU A 81 -2.08 -8.95 -3.39
N LEU A 82 -1.14 -9.55 -2.64
CA LEU A 82 -0.41 -10.72 -3.11
C LEU A 82 -1.30 -11.96 -3.28
N SER A 83 -2.35 -12.08 -2.47
CA SER A 83 -3.32 -13.19 -2.60
C SER A 83 -4.22 -13.11 -3.85
N GLN A 84 -4.23 -11.96 -4.54
CA GLN A 84 -5.00 -11.75 -5.77
C GLN A 84 -4.13 -11.77 -7.02
N LEU A 85 -2.81 -11.99 -6.86
CA LEU A 85 -1.89 -12.14 -7.98
C LEU A 85 -1.71 -13.65 -8.30
N ASP A 86 -1.57 -13.98 -9.56
CA ASP A 86 -1.35 -15.36 -10.02
C ASP A 86 0.14 -15.70 -10.21
N GLY A 87 1.04 -14.76 -9.92
CA GLY A 87 2.50 -14.93 -10.04
C GLY A 87 3.04 -14.74 -11.46
N THR A 88 2.20 -14.47 -12.43
CA THR A 88 2.58 -14.31 -13.86
C THR A 88 2.33 -12.91 -14.40
N GLU A 89 2.16 -11.93 -13.52
CA GLU A 89 1.71 -10.59 -13.87
C GLU A 89 2.72 -9.82 -14.71
N LEU A 90 4.02 -10.06 -14.50
CA LEU A 90 5.09 -9.30 -15.14
C LEU A 90 5.92 -10.17 -16.09
N HIS A 91 6.31 -9.59 -17.23
CA HIS A 91 7.20 -10.27 -18.20
C HIS A 91 8.62 -10.48 -17.64
N SER A 92 9.13 -9.54 -16.85
CA SER A 92 10.49 -9.56 -16.30
C SER A 92 10.51 -8.87 -14.94
N GLY A 93 10.17 -9.61 -13.91
CA GLY A 93 10.08 -9.11 -12.53
C GLY A 93 8.87 -9.65 -11.80
N ARG A 94 8.61 -9.09 -10.63
CA ARG A 94 7.48 -9.48 -9.78
C ARG A 94 7.03 -8.32 -8.90
N ILE A 95 5.76 -8.31 -8.51
CA ILE A 95 5.25 -7.45 -7.45
C ILE A 95 5.69 -8.06 -6.12
N LEU A 96 6.41 -7.27 -5.31
CA LEU A 96 7.00 -7.72 -4.05
C LEU A 96 6.02 -7.58 -2.88
N GLY A 97 5.13 -6.60 -2.93
CA GLY A 97 4.18 -6.34 -1.86
C GLY A 97 3.42 -5.05 -2.03
N GLY A 98 2.57 -4.76 -1.07
CA GLY A 98 1.77 -3.55 -1.08
C GLY A 98 0.67 -3.54 -0.02
N LYS A 99 -0.06 -2.41 0.01
CA LYS A 99 -1.21 -2.19 0.88
C LYS A 99 -2.35 -1.57 0.09
N THR A 100 -3.48 -2.23 0.10
CA THR A 100 -4.74 -1.73 -0.47
C THR A 100 -5.46 -0.82 0.52
N GLY A 101 -6.28 0.08 0.03
CA GLY A 101 -7.18 0.92 0.82
C GLY A 101 -8.46 1.19 0.06
N TYR A 102 -9.55 1.41 0.78
CA TYR A 102 -10.82 1.80 0.22
C TYR A 102 -11.62 2.63 1.22
N THR A 103 -12.14 3.75 0.74
CA THR A 103 -13.31 4.46 1.30
C THR A 103 -14.22 4.85 0.14
N GLY A 104 -15.49 5.18 0.41
CA GLY A 104 -16.41 5.61 -0.65
C GLY A 104 -15.89 6.83 -1.41
N GLU A 105 -15.20 7.73 -0.73
CA GLU A 105 -14.67 8.99 -1.25
C GLU A 105 -13.34 8.81 -1.98
N ALA A 106 -12.45 7.97 -1.44
CA ALA A 106 -11.13 7.74 -2.03
C ALA A 106 -11.15 6.74 -3.19
N GLY A 107 -12.21 5.93 -3.31
CA GLY A 107 -12.24 4.80 -4.22
C GLY A 107 -11.24 3.70 -3.83
N LEU A 108 -10.96 2.82 -4.74
CA LEU A 108 -9.95 1.78 -4.55
C LEU A 108 -8.54 2.38 -4.72
N CYS A 109 -7.70 2.20 -3.69
CA CYS A 109 -6.34 2.73 -3.63
C CYS A 109 -5.32 1.62 -3.41
N LEU A 110 -4.09 1.84 -3.92
CA LEU A 110 -3.00 0.90 -3.74
C LEU A 110 -1.65 1.63 -3.63
N ALA A 111 -0.87 1.27 -2.62
CA ALA A 111 0.57 1.48 -2.60
C ALA A 111 1.26 0.13 -2.85
N SER A 112 2.15 0.04 -3.83
CA SER A 112 2.81 -1.21 -4.19
C SER A 112 4.29 -1.03 -4.51
N LEU A 113 5.04 -2.12 -4.33
CA LEU A 113 6.45 -2.26 -4.65
C LEU A 113 6.62 -3.43 -5.62
N ALA A 114 7.36 -3.23 -6.68
CA ALA A 114 7.73 -4.29 -7.62
C ALA A 114 9.23 -4.23 -7.94
N GLU A 115 9.81 -5.40 -8.22
CA GLU A 115 11.11 -5.51 -8.85
C GLU A 115 10.92 -5.79 -10.33
N VAL A 116 11.52 -4.97 -11.17
CA VAL A 116 11.50 -5.12 -12.64
C VAL A 116 12.91 -4.97 -13.18
N LYS A 117 13.42 -5.99 -13.86
CA LYS A 117 14.78 -6.01 -14.43
C LYS A 117 15.87 -5.65 -13.39
N GLY A 118 15.73 -6.15 -12.15
CA GLY A 118 16.66 -5.91 -11.05
C GLY A 118 16.58 -4.52 -10.43
N ARG A 119 15.56 -3.73 -10.74
CA ARG A 119 15.29 -2.42 -10.12
C ARG A 119 13.96 -2.42 -9.40
N GLU A 120 13.91 -1.74 -8.27
CA GLU A 120 12.66 -1.55 -7.52
C GLU A 120 11.91 -0.31 -7.99
N TYR A 121 10.60 -0.45 -8.05
CA TYR A 121 9.66 0.61 -8.44
C TYR A 121 8.52 0.67 -7.43
N ILE A 122 8.23 1.86 -6.98
CA ILE A 122 7.05 2.17 -6.17
C ILE A 122 5.96 2.70 -7.10
N LEU A 123 4.74 2.18 -6.96
CA LEU A 123 3.58 2.71 -7.65
C LEU A 123 2.47 2.99 -6.63
N ILE A 124 1.92 4.19 -6.70
CA ILE A 124 0.76 4.61 -5.93
C ILE A 124 -0.38 4.89 -6.90
N THR A 125 -1.51 4.26 -6.70
CA THR A 125 -2.76 4.53 -7.41
C THR A 125 -3.85 4.89 -6.42
N ALA A 126 -4.76 5.78 -6.80
CA ALA A 126 -5.90 6.20 -6.00
C ALA A 126 -7.10 6.50 -6.90
N GLY A 127 -8.30 6.42 -6.37
CA GLY A 127 -9.51 6.80 -7.07
C GLY A 127 -9.99 5.82 -8.13
N ALA A 128 -9.50 4.57 -8.15
CA ALA A 128 -10.07 3.58 -9.04
C ALA A 128 -11.52 3.29 -8.65
N GLY A 129 -12.40 3.22 -9.64
CA GLY A 129 -13.82 2.95 -9.42
C GLY A 129 -14.05 1.57 -8.81
N GLY A 130 -15.23 1.37 -8.19
CA GLY A 130 -15.61 0.09 -7.60
C GLY A 130 -15.59 0.10 -6.07
N ASN A 131 -15.69 -1.09 -5.49
CA ASN A 131 -15.74 -1.34 -4.05
C ASN A 131 -15.27 -2.77 -3.75
N HIS A 132 -15.44 -3.24 -2.50
CA HIS A 132 -15.06 -4.60 -2.10
C HIS A 132 -15.79 -5.74 -2.82
N GLY A 133 -16.90 -5.46 -3.51
CA GLY A 133 -17.66 -6.44 -4.28
C GLY A 133 -17.38 -6.42 -5.79
N THR A 134 -16.52 -5.53 -6.26
CA THR A 134 -16.14 -5.42 -7.68
C THR A 134 -14.80 -6.10 -7.97
N ALA A 135 -14.41 -6.15 -9.25
CA ALA A 135 -13.05 -6.50 -9.62
C ALA A 135 -12.04 -5.55 -8.96
N PRO A 136 -10.84 -6.03 -8.65
CA PRO A 136 -9.81 -5.23 -7.94
C PRO A 136 -9.07 -4.28 -8.91
N TYR A 137 -9.79 -3.33 -9.49
CA TYR A 137 -9.27 -2.43 -10.54
C TYR A 137 -7.95 -1.75 -10.17
N HIS A 138 -7.75 -1.35 -8.91
CA HIS A 138 -6.48 -0.79 -8.43
C HIS A 138 -5.29 -1.76 -8.55
N ILE A 139 -5.54 -3.08 -8.43
CA ILE A 139 -4.52 -4.12 -8.62
C ILE A 139 -4.30 -4.35 -10.13
N GLU A 140 -5.36 -4.42 -10.92
CA GLU A 140 -5.29 -4.56 -12.39
C GLU A 140 -4.54 -3.39 -13.02
N ASP A 141 -4.80 -2.15 -12.56
CA ASP A 141 -4.08 -0.94 -12.97
C ASP A 141 -2.59 -1.04 -12.65
N ALA A 142 -2.24 -1.48 -11.43
CA ALA A 142 -0.85 -1.63 -11.03
C ALA A 142 -0.13 -2.68 -11.88
N VAL A 143 -0.74 -3.84 -12.09
CA VAL A 143 -0.20 -4.90 -12.98
C VAL A 143 0.00 -4.35 -14.40
N THR A 144 -0.97 -3.59 -14.91
CA THR A 144 -0.87 -2.97 -16.24
C THR A 144 0.30 -2.01 -16.35
N VAL A 145 0.51 -1.15 -15.35
CA VAL A 145 1.64 -0.20 -15.32
C VAL A 145 2.96 -0.95 -15.23
N TYR A 146 3.10 -1.89 -14.30
CA TYR A 146 4.33 -2.68 -14.16
C TYR A 146 4.64 -3.53 -15.39
N ARG A 147 3.63 -4.08 -16.08
CA ARG A 147 3.82 -4.77 -17.36
C ARG A 147 4.39 -3.84 -18.43
N ARG A 148 3.96 -2.58 -18.49
CA ARG A 148 4.53 -1.58 -19.40
C ARG A 148 5.99 -1.30 -19.07
N VAL A 149 6.32 -1.11 -17.79
CA VAL A 149 7.69 -0.91 -17.31
C VAL A 149 8.55 -2.14 -17.64
N SER A 150 8.02 -3.36 -17.48
CA SER A 150 8.76 -4.60 -17.76
C SER A 150 9.06 -4.83 -19.24
N ARG A 151 8.21 -4.29 -20.14
CA ARG A 151 8.39 -4.38 -21.61
C ARG A 151 9.23 -3.23 -22.15
N GLY A 152 9.20 -2.06 -21.52
CA GLY A 152 9.89 -0.85 -21.93
C GLY A 152 11.40 -0.97 -21.79
N SER A 153 12.08 -0.66 -22.91
CA SER A 153 13.50 -0.57 -23.29
C SER A 153 14.29 -1.81 -23.39
#